data_7750fe1f3e03cef5ad0900b6adc5aade
#
_entry.id   7750fe1f3e03cef5ad0900b6adc5aade
#
_cell.length_a   1.000
_cell.length_b   1.000
_cell.length_c   1.000
_cell.angle_alpha   90.00
_cell.angle_beta   90.00
_cell.angle_gamma   90.00
#
_symmetry.space_group_name_H-M   'P 1'
#
loop_
_entity.id
_entity.type
_entity.pdbx_description
1 polymer ?
#
loop_
_entity_poly.entity_id
_entity_poly.type
_entity_poly.pdbx_seq_one_letter_code
_entity_poly.pdbx_strand_id
1 'polypeptide(L)'
;MILKKIIVHLIKKIVNGGFMQGQIVKIISDLHYVSCDGNLYPCKCRGIFRKEHITPLVGDYVLFDMDKLIIEKVLPRSNEFDRPKVSNIDQAFIITSLRNPDFSLNLLDKLLLTMELHNVRAIICITKEDLVDKDELKKIYDILDYYKRIGYTVISNRDIESIKKLLSNKTSVFTGQTGAGKSTLLNKLNPDLNLETGEISIALGRGKHTTRVVELFEFFDGKLMDTPGFSAIDFYNYTREDIRDAFVEFSNFPCPFIDCLHTKEEECAVKRAVLDNNILESRYKNYLSFIEEAK
;
A
#
# COMPACT_ATOMS: atom_id res chain seq x y z
N MET A 1 -18.01 -0.90 -33.00
CA MET A 1 -17.44 -0.78 -31.64
C MET A 1 -18.48 -1.12 -30.55
N ILE A 2 -19.68 -0.60 -30.60
CA ILE A 2 -20.77 -0.82 -29.61
C ILE A 2 -21.17 -2.31 -29.51
N LEU A 3 -21.39 -3.02 -30.65
CA LEU A 3 -21.80 -4.42 -30.67
C LEU A 3 -20.78 -5.37 -29.99
N LYS A 4 -19.45 -5.12 -30.15
CA LYS A 4 -18.40 -5.89 -29.45
C LYS A 4 -18.47 -5.69 -27.95
N LYS A 5 -18.71 -4.48 -27.46
CA LYS A 5 -18.87 -4.20 -26.02
C LYS A 5 -20.08 -4.92 -25.43
N ILE A 6 -21.23 -4.93 -26.16
CA ILE A 6 -22.46 -5.61 -25.74
C ILE A 6 -22.23 -7.13 -25.64
N ILE A 7 -21.60 -7.72 -26.66
CA ILE A 7 -21.32 -9.17 -26.70
C ILE A 7 -20.38 -9.57 -25.54
N VAL A 8 -19.30 -8.82 -25.30
CA VAL A 8 -18.38 -9.08 -24.18
C VAL A 8 -19.10 -8.96 -22.83
N HIS A 9 -19.98 -7.97 -22.68
CA HIS A 9 -20.78 -7.78 -21.47
C HIS A 9 -21.73 -8.95 -21.22
N LEU A 10 -22.46 -9.41 -22.26
CA LEU A 10 -23.35 -10.59 -22.19
C LEU A 10 -22.59 -11.87 -21.87
N ILE A 11 -21.40 -12.08 -22.46
CA ILE A 11 -20.57 -13.26 -22.18
C ILE A 11 -20.10 -13.23 -20.71
N LYS A 12 -19.62 -12.09 -20.21
CA LYS A 12 -19.24 -11.93 -18.79
C LYS A 12 -20.41 -12.24 -17.84
N LYS A 13 -21.62 -11.76 -18.17
CA LYS A 13 -22.85 -12.02 -17.39
C LYS A 13 -23.22 -13.51 -17.38
N ILE A 14 -23.10 -14.21 -18.52
CA ILE A 14 -23.39 -15.65 -18.63
C ILE A 14 -22.37 -16.49 -17.86
N VAL A 15 -21.08 -16.20 -17.98
CA VAL A 15 -20.00 -16.94 -17.30
C VAL A 15 -20.09 -16.82 -15.78
N ASN A 16 -20.59 -15.70 -15.26
CA ASN A 16 -20.74 -15.44 -13.84
C ASN A 16 -22.15 -15.76 -13.28
N GLY A 17 -22.92 -16.65 -13.95
CA GLY A 17 -24.24 -17.07 -13.47
C GLY A 17 -25.28 -15.93 -13.46
N GLY A 18 -25.19 -15.00 -14.39
CA GLY A 18 -26.09 -13.84 -14.50
C GLY A 18 -25.60 -12.58 -13.79
N PHE A 19 -24.49 -12.65 -13.04
CA PHE A 19 -23.93 -11.50 -12.35
C PHE A 19 -22.77 -10.86 -13.12
N MET A 20 -22.54 -9.57 -12.85
CA MET A 20 -21.38 -8.84 -13.36
C MET A 20 -20.28 -8.82 -12.33
N GLN A 21 -19.02 -8.84 -12.79
CA GLN A 21 -17.88 -8.60 -11.93
C GLN A 21 -17.49 -7.11 -11.99
N GLY A 22 -17.34 -6.48 -10.83
CA GLY A 22 -16.87 -5.11 -10.69
C GLY A 22 -15.94 -4.96 -9.48
N GLN A 23 -15.48 -3.75 -9.26
CA GLN A 23 -14.63 -3.41 -8.11
C GLN A 23 -15.29 -2.31 -7.28
N ILE A 24 -15.32 -2.46 -5.95
CA ILE A 24 -15.80 -1.41 -5.05
C ILE A 24 -14.78 -0.29 -5.03
N VAL A 25 -15.17 0.88 -5.51
CA VAL A 25 -14.28 2.05 -5.57
C VAL A 25 -14.54 3.07 -4.47
N LYS A 26 -15.71 3.00 -3.82
CA LYS A 26 -16.11 3.92 -2.76
C LYS A 26 -17.24 3.33 -1.94
N ILE A 27 -17.26 3.65 -0.65
CA ILE A 27 -18.35 3.28 0.26
C ILE A 27 -18.84 4.55 0.97
N ILE A 28 -20.15 4.83 0.90
CA ILE A 28 -20.81 5.93 1.60
C ILE A 28 -22.01 5.36 2.32
N SER A 29 -21.97 5.37 3.65
CA SER A 29 -23.00 4.75 4.49
C SER A 29 -23.22 3.27 4.13
N ASP A 30 -24.38 2.89 3.61
CA ASP A 30 -24.74 1.53 3.19
C ASP A 30 -24.61 1.30 1.68
N LEU A 31 -24.18 2.32 0.92
CA LEU A 31 -24.00 2.24 -0.53
C LEU A 31 -22.54 1.97 -0.90
N HIS A 32 -22.37 0.93 -1.69
CA HIS A 32 -21.08 0.48 -2.24
C HIS A 32 -21.07 0.81 -3.73
N TYR A 33 -20.23 1.75 -4.13
CA TYR A 33 -20.09 2.15 -5.52
C TYR A 33 -19.18 1.16 -6.24
N VAL A 34 -19.76 0.37 -7.12
CA VAL A 34 -19.06 -0.66 -7.91
C VAL A 34 -18.74 -0.12 -9.28
N SER A 35 -17.46 -0.09 -9.64
CA SER A 35 -17.00 0.24 -10.99
C SER A 35 -16.98 -1.01 -11.85
N CYS A 36 -17.67 -0.96 -13.01
CA CYS A 36 -17.72 -2.04 -13.98
C CYS A 36 -17.81 -1.48 -15.40
N ASP A 37 -16.88 -1.87 -16.28
CA ASP A 37 -16.81 -1.45 -17.69
C ASP A 37 -16.98 0.08 -17.90
N GLY A 38 -16.35 0.89 -17.01
CA GLY A 38 -16.35 2.36 -17.06
C GLY A 38 -17.62 3.03 -16.52
N ASN A 39 -18.56 2.25 -15.97
CA ASN A 39 -19.77 2.76 -15.30
C ASN A 39 -19.68 2.54 -13.79
N LEU A 40 -20.43 3.35 -13.04
CA LEU A 40 -20.48 3.31 -11.58
C LEU A 40 -21.89 2.91 -11.12
N TYR A 41 -21.97 1.87 -10.29
CA TYR A 41 -23.24 1.28 -9.82
C TYR A 41 -23.33 1.42 -8.29
N PRO A 42 -24.32 2.17 -7.74
CA PRO A 42 -24.53 2.31 -6.30
C PRO A 42 -25.27 1.09 -5.75
N CYS A 43 -24.52 0.07 -5.35
CA CYS A 43 -25.05 -1.21 -4.89
C CYS A 43 -25.23 -1.27 -3.37
N LYS A 44 -26.20 -2.10 -2.94
CA LYS A 44 -26.33 -2.54 -1.55
C LYS A 44 -25.81 -3.96 -1.38
N CYS A 45 -25.41 -4.29 -0.17
CA CYS A 45 -25.00 -5.66 0.16
C CYS A 45 -26.21 -6.52 0.52
N ARG A 46 -26.15 -7.82 0.22
CA ARG A 46 -27.13 -8.79 0.73
C ARG A 46 -27.11 -8.84 2.25
N GLY A 47 -28.29 -9.00 2.85
CA GLY A 47 -28.42 -9.14 4.30
C GLY A 47 -27.63 -10.31 4.90
N ILE A 48 -27.34 -11.34 4.09
CA ILE A 48 -26.54 -12.52 4.51
C ILE A 48 -25.10 -12.15 4.91
N PHE A 49 -24.51 -11.11 4.32
CA PHE A 49 -23.14 -10.69 4.66
C PHE A 49 -22.96 -10.35 6.14
N ARG A 50 -24.01 -9.78 6.77
CA ARG A 50 -24.00 -9.53 8.21
C ARG A 50 -23.96 -10.82 9.04
N LYS A 51 -24.66 -11.87 8.57
CA LYS A 51 -24.68 -13.19 9.24
C LYS A 51 -23.38 -13.95 9.06
N GLU A 52 -22.73 -13.77 7.91
CA GLU A 52 -21.45 -14.40 7.57
C GLU A 52 -20.24 -13.58 8.01
N HIS A 53 -20.45 -12.45 8.71
CA HIS A 53 -19.40 -11.53 9.15
C HIS A 53 -18.52 -11.01 8.01
N ILE A 54 -19.08 -10.93 6.78
CA ILE A 54 -18.38 -10.38 5.62
C ILE A 54 -18.57 -8.86 5.60
N THR A 55 -17.49 -8.10 5.69
CA THR A 55 -17.47 -6.65 5.53
C THR A 55 -16.82 -6.30 4.20
N PRO A 56 -17.60 -5.83 3.20
CA PRO A 56 -17.02 -5.36 1.95
C PRO A 56 -16.17 -4.11 2.16
N LEU A 57 -15.04 -4.05 1.44
CA LEU A 57 -14.02 -3.00 1.54
C LEU A 57 -13.88 -2.28 0.19
N VAL A 58 -13.37 -1.05 0.23
CA VAL A 58 -12.88 -0.38 -0.98
C VAL A 58 -11.68 -1.18 -1.51
N GLY A 59 -11.72 -1.48 -2.82
CA GLY A 59 -10.75 -2.37 -3.46
C GLY A 59 -11.27 -3.78 -3.72
N ASP A 60 -12.34 -4.23 -3.04
CA ASP A 60 -12.89 -5.56 -3.26
C ASP A 60 -13.40 -5.75 -4.69
N TYR A 61 -13.03 -6.88 -5.28
CA TYR A 61 -13.73 -7.39 -6.45
C TYR A 61 -14.99 -8.13 -6.02
N VAL A 62 -16.09 -7.84 -6.69
CA VAL A 62 -17.41 -8.37 -6.33
C VAL A 62 -18.17 -8.89 -7.55
N LEU A 63 -19.05 -9.87 -7.30
CA LEU A 63 -20.13 -10.18 -8.23
C LEU A 63 -21.40 -9.44 -7.79
N PHE A 64 -22.06 -8.75 -8.71
CA PHE A 64 -23.24 -7.96 -8.40
C PHE A 64 -24.33 -8.11 -9.48
N ASP A 65 -25.58 -8.00 -9.06
CA ASP A 65 -26.74 -7.91 -9.95
C ASP A 65 -26.89 -6.45 -10.37
N MET A 66 -26.66 -6.18 -11.65
CA MET A 66 -26.69 -4.83 -12.21
C MET A 66 -28.13 -4.26 -12.26
N ASP A 67 -29.12 -5.12 -12.42
CA ASP A 67 -30.52 -4.70 -12.53
C ASP A 67 -31.10 -4.38 -11.15
N LYS A 68 -30.72 -5.15 -10.11
CA LYS A 68 -31.17 -4.95 -8.71
C LYS A 68 -30.24 -4.06 -7.90
N LEU A 69 -29.05 -3.75 -8.38
CA LEU A 69 -28.00 -3.03 -7.68
C LEU A 69 -27.63 -3.69 -6.32
N ILE A 70 -27.43 -5.02 -6.35
CA ILE A 70 -27.12 -5.82 -5.16
C ILE A 70 -25.78 -6.54 -5.36
N ILE A 71 -24.87 -6.40 -4.39
CA ILE A 71 -23.67 -7.20 -4.30
C ILE A 71 -24.05 -8.59 -3.79
N GLU A 72 -23.78 -9.60 -4.60
CA GLU A 72 -24.10 -11.00 -4.33
C GLU A 72 -22.95 -11.75 -3.67
N LYS A 73 -21.70 -11.39 -4.03
CA LYS A 73 -20.51 -12.06 -3.50
C LYS A 73 -19.30 -11.12 -3.52
N VAL A 74 -18.50 -11.18 -2.44
CA VAL A 74 -17.13 -10.63 -2.41
C VAL A 74 -16.20 -11.73 -2.89
N LEU A 75 -15.32 -11.43 -3.83
CA LEU A 75 -14.32 -12.36 -4.34
C LEU A 75 -13.11 -12.44 -3.39
N PRO A 76 -12.30 -13.51 -3.46
CA PRO A 76 -11.10 -13.64 -2.63
C PRO A 76 -10.19 -12.41 -2.77
N ARG A 77 -9.68 -11.94 -1.64
CA ARG A 77 -8.74 -10.81 -1.54
C ARG A 77 -7.31 -11.32 -1.71
N SER A 78 -6.47 -10.55 -2.39
CA SER A 78 -5.03 -10.76 -2.37
C SER A 78 -4.40 -10.30 -1.05
N ASN A 79 -4.93 -9.21 -0.49
CA ASN A 79 -4.58 -8.64 0.80
C ASN A 79 -5.71 -7.74 1.31
N GLU A 80 -5.64 -7.41 2.60
CA GLU A 80 -6.55 -6.47 3.24
C GLU A 80 -5.85 -5.73 4.37
N PHE A 81 -6.32 -4.52 4.67
CA PHE A 81 -5.87 -3.68 5.77
C PHE A 81 -7.06 -3.30 6.65
N ASP A 82 -6.84 -3.32 7.97
CA ASP A 82 -7.86 -2.88 8.93
C ASP A 82 -7.90 -1.36 9.09
N ARG A 83 -6.75 -0.69 8.90
CA ARG A 83 -6.61 0.76 9.04
C ARG A 83 -5.64 1.32 8.01
N PRO A 84 -6.16 1.95 6.96
CA PRO A 84 -7.56 2.11 6.56
C PRO A 84 -8.18 0.78 6.09
N LYS A 85 -9.51 0.65 6.16
CA LYS A 85 -10.23 -0.55 5.69
C LYS A 85 -10.27 -0.58 4.17
N VAL A 86 -9.30 -1.31 3.58
CA VAL A 86 -9.10 -1.44 2.13
C VAL A 86 -8.59 -2.82 1.78
N SER A 87 -8.69 -3.20 0.50
CA SER A 87 -8.25 -4.50 0.00
C SER A 87 -7.62 -4.40 -1.39
N ASN A 88 -6.96 -5.48 -1.79
CA ASN A 88 -6.42 -5.68 -3.15
C ASN A 88 -5.49 -4.55 -3.62
N ILE A 89 -4.54 -4.17 -2.76
CA ILE A 89 -3.47 -3.23 -3.08
C ILE A 89 -2.31 -4.01 -3.71
N ASP A 90 -1.85 -3.62 -4.89
CA ASP A 90 -0.71 -4.25 -5.54
C ASP A 90 0.62 -3.71 -5.00
N GLN A 91 0.68 -2.40 -4.72
CA GLN A 91 1.92 -1.75 -4.31
C GLN A 91 1.71 -0.46 -3.51
N ALA A 92 2.72 -0.12 -2.71
CA ALA A 92 2.77 1.11 -1.93
C ALA A 92 4.02 1.94 -2.28
N PHE A 93 3.84 3.19 -2.65
CA PHE A 93 4.91 4.16 -2.74
C PHE A 93 5.12 4.79 -1.37
N ILE A 94 6.23 4.46 -0.72
CA ILE A 94 6.65 5.01 0.56
C ILE A 94 7.41 6.30 0.27
N ILE A 95 6.72 7.43 0.38
CA ILE A 95 7.28 8.75 0.09
C ILE A 95 8.13 9.19 1.27
N THR A 96 9.44 9.18 1.05
CA THR A 96 10.45 9.43 2.06
C THR A 96 11.20 10.73 1.75
N SER A 97 10.97 11.74 2.60
CA SER A 97 11.68 13.02 2.53
C SER A 97 13.06 12.92 3.13
N LEU A 98 14.05 13.59 2.53
CA LEU A 98 15.39 13.71 3.09
C LEU A 98 15.51 14.87 4.09
N ARG A 99 14.63 15.89 3.96
CA ARG A 99 14.62 17.06 4.84
C ARG A 99 13.21 17.67 4.91
N ASN A 100 12.82 18.15 6.08
CA ASN A 100 11.52 18.82 6.29
C ASN A 100 10.30 18.01 5.81
N PRO A 101 9.99 16.85 6.39
CA PRO A 101 10.56 16.24 7.57
C PRO A 101 11.89 15.51 7.31
N ASP A 102 12.69 15.32 8.37
CA ASP A 102 13.98 14.66 8.27
C ASP A 102 13.83 13.16 7.93
N PHE A 103 14.85 12.62 7.27
CA PHE A 103 14.94 11.22 6.92
C PHE A 103 14.95 10.33 8.16
N SER A 104 13.98 9.44 8.27
CA SER A 104 13.82 8.53 9.40
C SER A 104 13.85 7.08 8.95
N LEU A 105 14.93 6.37 9.28
CA LEU A 105 15.06 4.94 9.01
C LEU A 105 14.05 4.11 9.82
N ASN A 106 13.72 4.54 11.04
CA ASN A 106 12.72 3.83 11.84
C ASN A 106 11.34 3.88 11.18
N LEU A 107 10.90 5.06 10.71
CA LEU A 107 9.63 5.17 10.01
C LEU A 107 9.64 4.43 8.67
N LEU A 108 10.76 4.50 7.92
CA LEU A 108 10.90 3.76 6.68
C LEU A 108 10.75 2.25 6.94
N ASP A 109 11.49 1.70 7.90
CA ASP A 109 11.44 0.28 8.24
C ASP A 109 10.06 -0.14 8.75
N LYS A 110 9.39 0.72 9.52
CA LYS A 110 8.04 0.48 10.03
C LYS A 110 7.01 0.37 8.88
N LEU A 111 7.12 1.25 7.89
CA LEU A 111 6.28 1.22 6.69
C LEU A 111 6.59 0.01 5.80
N LEU A 112 7.87 -0.32 5.60
CA LEU A 112 8.29 -1.51 4.85
C LEU A 112 7.76 -2.77 5.50
N LEU A 113 7.96 -2.94 6.81
CA LEU A 113 7.44 -4.07 7.57
C LEU A 113 5.92 -4.22 7.42
N THR A 114 5.19 -3.10 7.49
CA THR A 114 3.73 -3.12 7.30
C THR A 114 3.35 -3.65 5.90
N MET A 115 4.08 -3.26 4.86
CA MET A 115 3.80 -3.73 3.50
C MET A 115 4.12 -5.23 3.34
N GLU A 116 5.22 -5.70 3.91
CA GLU A 116 5.58 -7.13 3.90
C GLU A 116 4.54 -7.98 4.62
N LEU A 117 4.10 -7.58 5.82
CA LEU A 117 3.06 -8.28 6.59
C LEU A 117 1.73 -8.41 5.83
N HIS A 118 1.46 -7.53 4.87
CA HIS A 118 0.25 -7.57 4.04
C HIS A 118 0.50 -8.08 2.61
N ASN A 119 1.71 -8.56 2.29
CA ASN A 119 2.09 -8.98 0.94
C ASN A 119 1.87 -7.89 -0.12
N VAL A 120 2.19 -6.65 0.21
CA VAL A 120 2.13 -5.49 -0.69
C VAL A 120 3.54 -5.08 -1.10
N ARG A 121 3.78 -4.99 -2.40
CA ARG A 121 5.08 -4.54 -2.91
C ARG A 121 5.39 -3.12 -2.45
N ALA A 122 6.50 -2.92 -1.75
CA ALA A 122 6.96 -1.60 -1.33
C ALA A 122 7.92 -0.97 -2.35
N ILE A 123 7.73 0.33 -2.62
CA ILE A 123 8.58 1.16 -3.46
C ILE A 123 9.00 2.37 -2.64
N ILE A 124 10.28 2.51 -2.36
CA ILE A 124 10.84 3.65 -1.63
C ILE A 124 11.00 4.81 -2.63
N CYS A 125 10.24 5.88 -2.45
CA CYS A 125 10.30 7.06 -3.30
C CYS A 125 10.90 8.25 -2.56
N ILE A 126 12.11 8.65 -2.94
CA ILE A 126 12.88 9.70 -2.28
C ILE A 126 12.45 11.06 -2.80
N THR A 127 12.30 12.02 -1.88
CA THR A 127 11.92 13.41 -2.19
C THR A 127 12.85 14.40 -1.52
N LYS A 128 12.84 15.64 -2.03
CA LYS A 128 13.56 16.79 -1.46
C LYS A 128 15.08 16.61 -1.39
N GLU A 129 15.65 15.92 -2.35
CA GLU A 129 17.11 15.75 -2.49
C GLU A 129 17.85 17.08 -2.62
N ASP A 130 17.17 18.13 -3.08
CA ASP A 130 17.67 19.50 -3.21
C ASP A 130 17.88 20.23 -1.89
N LEU A 131 17.35 19.70 -0.80
CA LEU A 131 17.45 20.31 0.54
C LEU A 131 18.61 19.75 1.38
N VAL A 132 19.39 18.81 0.85
CA VAL A 132 20.56 18.23 1.52
C VAL A 132 21.82 18.50 0.71
N ASP A 133 22.95 18.63 1.41
CA ASP A 133 24.24 18.79 0.74
C ASP A 133 24.73 17.48 0.10
N LYS A 134 25.79 17.58 -0.73
CA LYS A 134 26.29 16.43 -1.49
C LYS A 134 26.85 15.30 -0.61
N ASP A 135 27.46 15.63 0.52
CA ASP A 135 28.10 14.65 1.40
C ASP A 135 27.03 13.89 2.20
N GLU A 136 26.02 14.59 2.68
CA GLU A 136 24.85 14.00 3.34
C GLU A 136 24.06 13.14 2.34
N LEU A 137 23.83 13.64 1.13
CA LEU A 137 23.13 12.90 0.07
C LEU A 137 23.85 11.59 -0.24
N LYS A 138 25.17 11.60 -0.36
CA LYS A 138 25.96 10.39 -0.59
C LYS A 138 25.75 9.37 0.53
N LYS A 139 25.85 9.76 1.79
CA LYS A 139 25.64 8.87 2.94
C LYS A 139 24.25 8.25 2.93
N ILE A 140 23.23 9.03 2.58
CA ILE A 140 21.85 8.53 2.48
C ILE A 140 21.75 7.51 1.34
N TYR A 141 22.35 7.78 0.18
CA TYR A 141 22.33 6.82 -0.93
C TYR A 141 23.09 5.54 -0.63
N ASP A 142 24.19 5.58 0.12
CA ASP A 142 24.88 4.38 0.59
C ASP A 142 23.94 3.49 1.45
N ILE A 143 23.10 4.10 2.28
CA ILE A 143 22.07 3.40 3.05
C ILE A 143 20.96 2.87 2.12
N LEU A 144 20.47 3.67 1.17
CA LEU A 144 19.43 3.27 0.23
C LEU A 144 19.87 2.14 -0.70
N ASP A 145 21.16 2.05 -1.03
CA ASP A 145 21.72 0.95 -1.80
C ASP A 145 21.67 -0.37 -1.02
N TYR A 146 21.72 -0.34 0.31
CA TYR A 146 21.42 -1.52 1.10
C TYR A 146 19.97 -1.99 0.87
N TYR A 147 18.97 -1.09 0.90
CA TYR A 147 17.57 -1.45 0.64
C TYR A 147 17.37 -2.03 -0.76
N LYS A 148 18.08 -1.50 -1.78
CA LYS A 148 18.07 -2.10 -3.12
C LYS A 148 18.64 -3.53 -3.12
N ARG A 149 19.76 -3.77 -2.41
CA ARG A 149 20.39 -5.09 -2.32
C ARG A 149 19.49 -6.14 -1.67
N ILE A 150 18.66 -5.76 -0.71
CA ILE A 150 17.71 -6.66 -0.07
C ILE A 150 16.38 -6.79 -0.82
N GLY A 151 16.25 -6.16 -2.03
CA GLY A 151 15.13 -6.39 -2.95
C GLY A 151 14.15 -5.24 -3.12
N TYR A 152 14.27 -4.14 -2.37
CA TYR A 152 13.35 -3.01 -2.53
C TYR A 152 13.66 -2.17 -3.75
N THR A 153 12.61 -1.69 -4.41
CA THR A 153 12.74 -0.68 -5.46
C THR A 153 12.93 0.68 -4.80
N VAL A 154 14.03 1.38 -5.16
CA VAL A 154 14.29 2.75 -4.70
C VAL A 154 14.30 3.68 -5.91
N ILE A 155 13.52 4.74 -5.86
CA ILE A 155 13.35 5.69 -6.97
C ILE A 155 13.33 7.14 -6.43
N SER A 156 13.82 8.07 -7.23
CA SER A 156 13.66 9.51 -6.96
C SER A 156 12.32 10.03 -7.47
N ASN A 157 11.70 10.97 -6.77
CA ASN A 157 10.50 11.69 -7.23
C ASN A 157 10.75 12.58 -8.47
N ARG A 158 12.00 12.63 -8.97
CA ARG A 158 12.39 13.31 -10.20
C ARG A 158 12.22 12.42 -11.43
N ASP A 159 12.25 11.10 -11.24
CA ASP A 159 12.11 10.11 -12.32
C ASP A 159 10.63 9.81 -12.57
N ILE A 160 9.92 10.78 -13.12
CA ILE A 160 8.48 10.73 -13.40
C ILE A 160 8.12 9.59 -14.35
N GLU A 161 8.96 9.33 -15.36
CA GLU A 161 8.67 8.28 -16.36
C GLU A 161 8.74 6.87 -15.76
N SER A 162 9.71 6.61 -14.90
CA SER A 162 9.78 5.33 -14.19
C SER A 162 8.62 5.18 -13.19
N ILE A 163 8.22 6.25 -12.52
CA ILE A 163 7.05 6.22 -11.62
C ILE A 163 5.78 5.89 -12.41
N LYS A 164 5.53 6.51 -13.56
CA LYS A 164 4.38 6.21 -14.42
C LYS A 164 4.37 4.76 -14.87
N LYS A 165 5.52 4.20 -15.26
CA LYS A 165 5.64 2.78 -15.63
C LYS A 165 5.31 1.86 -14.45
N LEU A 166 5.73 2.19 -13.25
CA LEU A 166 5.42 1.42 -12.05
C LEU A 166 3.92 1.46 -11.71
N LEU A 167 3.25 2.58 -11.97
CA LEU A 167 1.80 2.74 -11.71
C LEU A 167 0.92 1.97 -12.71
N SER A 168 1.42 1.68 -13.92
CA SER A 168 0.62 1.07 -14.98
C SER A 168 0.07 -0.31 -14.59
N ASN A 169 -1.23 -0.51 -14.78
CA ASN A 169 -1.99 -1.72 -14.46
C ASN A 169 -1.86 -2.19 -12.99
N LYS A 170 -1.65 -1.25 -12.06
CA LYS A 170 -1.50 -1.52 -10.62
C LYS A 170 -2.47 -0.68 -9.79
N THR A 171 -2.99 -1.29 -8.73
CA THR A 171 -3.63 -0.55 -7.64
C THR A 171 -2.56 -0.09 -6.66
N SER A 172 -2.32 1.21 -6.61
CA SER A 172 -1.23 1.81 -5.85
C SER A 172 -1.76 2.66 -4.68
N VAL A 173 -1.00 2.71 -3.59
CA VAL A 173 -1.20 3.67 -2.50
C VAL A 173 0.05 4.53 -2.35
N PHE A 174 -0.14 5.78 -1.89
CA PHE A 174 0.96 6.68 -1.55
C PHE A 174 0.93 6.90 -0.03
N THR A 175 1.94 6.41 0.66
CA THR A 175 2.10 6.55 2.11
C THR A 175 3.39 7.29 2.46
N GLY A 176 3.55 7.66 3.70
CA GLY A 176 4.72 8.38 4.20
C GLY A 176 4.34 9.56 5.08
N GLN A 177 5.33 10.19 5.68
CA GLN A 177 5.16 11.26 6.64
C GLN A 177 4.41 12.47 6.06
N THR A 178 3.64 13.16 6.91
CA THR A 178 3.03 14.45 6.52
C THR A 178 4.13 15.43 6.11
N GLY A 179 3.90 16.14 5.00
CA GLY A 179 4.91 17.04 4.46
C GLY A 179 6.03 16.37 3.66
N ALA A 180 6.06 15.04 3.49
CA ALA A 180 7.08 14.35 2.70
C ALA A 180 7.01 14.61 1.18
N GLY A 181 5.98 15.30 0.68
CA GLY A 181 5.86 15.66 -0.74
C GLY A 181 4.92 14.77 -1.55
N LYS A 182 4.01 14.01 -0.91
CA LYS A 182 3.00 13.17 -1.59
C LYS A 182 2.15 13.96 -2.59
N SER A 183 1.49 15.05 -2.14
CA SER A 183 0.64 15.88 -3.01
C SER A 183 1.45 16.56 -4.12
N THR A 184 2.67 16.99 -3.82
CA THR A 184 3.57 17.58 -4.81
C THR A 184 3.93 16.57 -5.91
N LEU A 185 4.21 15.31 -5.53
CA LEU A 185 4.49 14.26 -6.49
C LEU A 185 3.27 13.94 -7.36
N LEU A 186 2.09 13.81 -6.74
CA LEU A 186 0.84 13.56 -7.48
C LEU A 186 0.50 14.68 -8.45
N ASN A 187 0.68 15.95 -8.06
CA ASN A 187 0.50 17.10 -8.96
C ASN A 187 1.53 17.12 -10.11
N LYS A 188 2.76 16.68 -9.87
CA LYS A 188 3.75 16.52 -10.95
C LYS A 188 3.36 15.41 -11.93
N LEU A 189 2.81 14.32 -11.41
CA LEU A 189 2.34 13.20 -12.22
C LEU A 189 1.10 13.59 -13.02
N ASN A 190 0.12 14.24 -12.41
CA ASN A 190 -1.10 14.73 -13.04
C ASN A 190 -1.45 16.14 -12.54
N PRO A 191 -1.11 17.20 -13.31
CA PRO A 191 -1.40 18.59 -12.93
C PRO A 191 -2.89 18.90 -12.74
N ASP A 192 -3.77 18.18 -13.41
CA ASP A 192 -5.23 18.38 -13.33
C ASP A 192 -5.79 18.04 -11.95
N LEU A 193 -5.05 17.30 -11.13
CA LEU A 193 -5.46 16.99 -9.75
C LEU A 193 -5.52 18.24 -8.86
N ASN A 194 -4.67 19.23 -9.11
CA ASN A 194 -4.60 20.51 -8.40
C ASN A 194 -4.67 20.37 -6.87
N LEU A 195 -3.91 19.42 -6.32
CA LEU A 195 -3.90 19.07 -4.92
C LEU A 195 -3.30 20.20 -4.07
N GLU A 196 -4.00 20.66 -3.03
CA GLU A 196 -3.40 21.55 -2.03
C GLU A 196 -2.25 20.84 -1.30
N THR A 197 -1.17 21.57 -1.02
CA THR A 197 -0.02 21.03 -0.29
C THR A 197 -0.43 20.75 1.17
N GLY A 198 -0.45 19.48 1.57
CA GLY A 198 -0.72 19.09 2.96
C GLY A 198 -1.60 17.87 3.14
N GLU A 199 -2.67 17.69 2.36
CA GLU A 199 -3.54 16.53 2.47
C GLU A 199 -4.07 16.09 1.10
N ILE A 200 -3.82 14.83 0.73
CA ILE A 200 -4.33 14.21 -0.51
C ILE A 200 -5.86 14.20 -0.53
N SER A 201 -6.47 13.94 0.64
CA SER A 201 -7.91 13.76 0.81
C SER A 201 -8.78 15.01 0.62
N ILE A 202 -8.19 16.23 0.76
CA ILE A 202 -8.95 17.50 0.63
C ILE A 202 -9.07 17.94 -0.82
N ALA A 203 -8.17 17.52 -1.67
CA ALA A 203 -7.93 18.16 -2.95
C ALA A 203 -8.62 17.46 -4.13
N LEU A 204 -9.20 16.28 -3.94
CA LEU A 204 -10.05 15.64 -4.95
C LEU A 204 -11.48 16.24 -4.97
N GLY A 205 -11.62 17.57 -4.71
CA GLY A 205 -12.88 18.28 -4.83
C GLY A 205 -13.84 18.17 -3.64
N ARG A 206 -13.32 17.78 -2.46
CA ARG A 206 -14.14 17.63 -1.23
C ARG A 206 -13.98 18.82 -0.31
N GLY A 207 -15.11 19.48 0.00
CA GLY A 207 -15.15 20.61 0.92
C GLY A 207 -14.64 20.25 2.33
N LYS A 208 -14.23 21.27 3.07
CA LYS A 208 -13.56 21.28 4.39
C LYS A 208 -14.19 20.47 5.54
N HIS A 209 -15.34 19.79 5.34
CA HIS A 209 -16.13 19.16 6.42
C HIS A 209 -16.69 17.77 6.10
N THR A 210 -16.16 17.05 5.08
CA THR A 210 -16.64 15.69 4.79
C THR A 210 -15.77 14.65 5.47
N THR A 211 -16.41 13.68 6.13
CA THR A 211 -15.82 12.47 6.71
C THR A 211 -14.79 11.88 5.74
N ARG A 212 -13.60 11.53 6.24
CA ARG A 212 -12.52 10.94 5.47
C ARG A 212 -12.98 9.61 4.85
N VAL A 213 -13.41 9.67 3.59
CA VAL A 213 -13.89 8.49 2.84
C VAL A 213 -12.75 8.00 1.97
N VAL A 214 -12.41 6.71 2.10
CA VAL A 214 -11.48 6.05 1.19
C VAL A 214 -12.10 5.96 -0.19
N GLU A 215 -11.33 6.24 -1.21
CA GLU A 215 -11.77 6.16 -2.62
C GLU A 215 -10.66 5.61 -3.52
N LEU A 216 -11.05 4.74 -4.44
CA LEU A 216 -10.21 4.20 -5.51
C LEU A 216 -10.61 4.86 -6.82
N PHE A 217 -9.66 5.47 -7.52
CA PHE A 217 -9.92 6.16 -8.79
C PHE A 217 -8.88 5.80 -9.85
N GLU A 218 -9.27 5.94 -11.11
CA GLU A 218 -8.38 5.70 -12.25
C GLU A 218 -7.25 6.74 -12.23
N PHE A 219 -6.02 6.28 -12.40
CA PHE A 219 -4.83 7.12 -12.39
C PHE A 219 -3.82 6.59 -13.40
N PHE A 220 -3.64 7.30 -14.51
CA PHE A 220 -2.97 6.78 -15.71
C PHE A 220 -3.62 5.46 -16.17
N ASP A 221 -2.81 4.46 -16.49
CA ASP A 221 -3.28 3.12 -16.86
C ASP A 221 -3.47 2.20 -15.65
N GLY A 222 -3.49 2.72 -14.44
CA GLY A 222 -3.67 1.99 -13.19
C GLY A 222 -4.71 2.66 -12.29
N LYS A 223 -4.64 2.35 -11.00
CA LYS A 223 -5.56 2.89 -10.00
C LYS A 223 -4.78 3.44 -8.81
N LEU A 224 -5.25 4.56 -8.28
CA LEU A 224 -4.74 5.15 -7.05
C LEU A 224 -5.81 5.06 -5.96
N MET A 225 -5.42 4.56 -4.80
CA MET A 225 -6.27 4.51 -3.63
C MET A 225 -5.93 5.68 -2.71
N ASP A 226 -6.89 6.58 -2.52
CA ASP A 226 -6.77 7.68 -1.56
C ASP A 226 -7.10 7.14 -0.17
N THR A 227 -6.07 6.97 0.65
CA THR A 227 -6.18 6.37 1.97
C THR A 227 -5.60 7.29 3.03
N PRO A 228 -6.41 8.12 3.69
CA PRO A 228 -5.98 8.76 4.92
C PRO A 228 -5.79 7.70 6.01
N GLY A 229 -4.60 7.62 6.62
CA GLY A 229 -4.45 6.84 7.84
C GLY A 229 -3.41 5.72 7.86
N PHE A 230 -2.58 5.52 6.83
CA PHE A 230 -1.40 4.63 6.93
C PHE A 230 -0.32 5.11 7.92
N SER A 231 -0.59 6.15 8.71
CA SER A 231 0.36 6.71 9.66
C SER A 231 0.26 6.12 11.08
N ALA A 232 -0.85 5.45 11.41
CA ALA A 232 -1.03 4.79 12.71
C ALA A 232 -0.71 3.30 12.56
N ILE A 233 0.57 2.96 12.62
CA ILE A 233 1.08 1.60 12.48
C ILE A 233 1.41 1.08 13.87
N ASP A 234 0.85 -0.07 14.23
CA ASP A 234 1.24 -0.85 15.40
C ASP A 234 1.32 -2.32 15.02
N PHE A 235 2.00 -3.11 15.84
CA PHE A 235 2.25 -4.53 15.57
C PHE A 235 1.62 -5.45 16.61
N TYR A 236 0.72 -4.96 17.46
CA TYR A 236 0.08 -5.73 18.54
C TYR A 236 -0.72 -6.94 18.08
N ASN A 237 -1.11 -6.99 16.81
CA ASN A 237 -1.90 -8.09 16.25
C ASN A 237 -1.05 -9.18 15.59
N TYR A 238 0.27 -8.99 15.50
CA TYR A 238 1.21 -9.90 14.86
C TYR A 238 2.00 -10.68 15.91
N THR A 239 2.41 -11.89 15.57
CA THR A 239 3.35 -12.68 16.38
C THR A 239 4.78 -12.19 16.16
N ARG A 240 5.68 -12.56 17.06
CA ARG A 240 7.11 -12.26 16.88
C ARG A 240 7.69 -12.94 15.66
N GLU A 241 7.20 -14.11 15.32
CA GLU A 241 7.55 -14.85 14.11
C GLU A 241 7.10 -14.11 12.85
N ASP A 242 5.89 -13.53 12.82
CA ASP A 242 5.42 -12.72 11.71
C ASP A 242 6.35 -11.52 11.47
N ILE A 243 6.75 -10.82 12.54
CA ILE A 243 7.69 -9.69 12.44
C ILE A 243 9.05 -10.15 11.91
N ARG A 244 9.60 -11.27 12.45
CA ARG A 244 10.86 -11.86 11.98
C ARG A 244 10.83 -12.18 10.50
N ASP A 245 9.78 -12.87 10.06
CA ASP A 245 9.68 -13.38 8.69
C ASP A 245 9.45 -12.26 7.66
N ALA A 246 8.90 -11.13 8.11
CA ALA A 246 8.72 -9.93 7.29
C ALA A 246 9.99 -9.06 7.16
N PHE A 247 11.07 -9.37 7.88
CA PHE A 247 12.39 -8.83 7.59
C PHE A 247 13.07 -9.69 6.52
N VAL A 248 12.74 -9.40 5.25
CA VAL A 248 13.04 -10.24 4.07
C VAL A 248 14.49 -10.70 3.95
N GLU A 249 15.43 -9.87 4.38
CA GLU A 249 16.86 -10.16 4.35
C GLU A 249 17.31 -11.23 5.34
N PHE A 250 16.55 -11.47 6.42
CA PHE A 250 16.95 -12.46 7.44
C PHE A 250 16.96 -13.88 6.87
N SER A 251 16.13 -14.16 5.88
CA SER A 251 16.10 -15.45 5.18
C SER A 251 17.42 -15.82 4.51
N ASN A 252 18.27 -14.84 4.21
CA ASN A 252 19.62 -15.06 3.64
C ASN A 252 20.64 -15.53 4.68
N PHE A 253 20.30 -15.53 5.97
CA PHE A 253 21.19 -15.87 7.08
C PHE A 253 20.55 -16.94 7.97
N PRO A 254 20.46 -18.20 7.50
CA PRO A 254 19.80 -19.29 8.22
C PRO A 254 20.50 -19.56 9.55
N CYS A 255 19.73 -19.55 10.63
CA CYS A 255 20.19 -19.90 11.96
C CYS A 255 20.12 -21.42 12.21
N PRO A 256 20.93 -21.97 13.14
CA PRO A 256 20.86 -23.38 13.54
C PRO A 256 19.49 -23.80 14.11
N PHE A 257 18.78 -22.86 14.74
CA PHE A 257 17.46 -23.09 15.35
C PHE A 257 16.37 -22.47 14.49
N ILE A 258 15.34 -23.26 14.21
CA ILE A 258 14.23 -22.87 13.32
C ILE A 258 13.35 -21.78 13.92
N ASP A 259 13.28 -21.73 15.25
CA ASP A 259 12.52 -20.78 16.07
C ASP A 259 13.34 -19.57 16.55
N CYS A 260 14.56 -19.40 15.99
CA CYS A 260 15.42 -18.29 16.33
C CYS A 260 14.73 -16.95 16.04
N LEU A 261 14.53 -16.16 17.07
CA LEU A 261 13.98 -14.80 16.96
C LEU A 261 15.08 -13.74 16.79
N HIS A 262 16.33 -14.16 16.64
CA HIS A 262 17.49 -13.27 16.43
C HIS A 262 17.70 -12.22 17.54
N THR A 263 17.25 -12.51 18.74
CA THR A 263 17.31 -11.58 19.90
C THR A 263 18.39 -11.98 20.89
N LYS A 264 18.22 -13.08 21.61
CA LYS A 264 19.09 -13.53 22.72
C LYS A 264 20.05 -14.63 22.33
N GLU A 265 19.77 -15.35 21.26
CA GLU A 265 20.49 -16.54 20.80
C GLU A 265 21.96 -16.22 20.49
N GLU A 266 22.91 -16.96 21.09
CA GLU A 266 24.35 -16.70 20.96
C GLU A 266 24.86 -17.05 19.55
N GLU A 267 24.44 -18.17 18.99
CA GLU A 267 24.84 -18.66 17.66
C GLU A 267 23.92 -18.17 16.54
N CYS A 268 23.51 -16.90 16.58
CA CYS A 268 22.59 -16.34 15.61
C CYS A 268 23.32 -15.82 14.37
N ALA A 269 22.97 -16.38 13.19
CA ALA A 269 23.57 -15.96 11.91
C ALA A 269 23.19 -14.53 11.52
N VAL A 270 21.97 -14.07 11.85
CA VAL A 270 21.54 -12.69 11.62
C VAL A 270 22.36 -11.70 12.45
N LYS A 271 22.59 -11.99 13.75
CA LYS A 271 23.43 -11.13 14.60
C LYS A 271 24.88 -11.07 14.10
N ARG A 272 25.42 -12.19 13.61
CA ARG A 272 26.73 -12.21 12.96
C ARG A 272 26.75 -11.36 11.71
N ALA A 273 25.71 -11.46 10.85
CA ALA A 273 25.59 -10.65 9.64
C ALA A 273 25.52 -9.14 9.93
N VAL A 274 24.95 -8.72 11.08
CA VAL A 274 25.02 -7.33 11.55
C VAL A 274 26.43 -6.91 11.90
N LEU A 275 27.19 -7.76 12.63
CA LEU A 275 28.57 -7.49 12.98
C LEU A 275 29.48 -7.40 11.75
N ASP A 276 29.19 -8.21 10.72
CA ASP A 276 29.93 -8.25 9.46
C ASP A 276 29.47 -7.14 8.47
N ASN A 277 28.58 -6.22 8.88
CA ASN A 277 27.97 -5.17 8.06
C ASN A 277 27.19 -5.66 6.83
N ASN A 278 26.75 -6.91 6.82
CA ASN A 278 25.84 -7.46 5.80
C ASN A 278 24.38 -7.02 6.03
N ILE A 279 24.02 -6.76 7.27
CA ILE A 279 22.76 -6.16 7.69
C ILE A 279 23.06 -4.81 8.36
N LEU A 280 22.31 -3.76 8.02
CA LEU A 280 22.44 -2.46 8.67
C LEU A 280 22.11 -2.57 10.16
N GLU A 281 23.00 -2.05 11.01
CA GLU A 281 22.79 -2.01 12.46
C GLU A 281 21.49 -1.26 12.83
N SER A 282 21.17 -0.16 12.13
CA SER A 282 19.94 0.61 12.34
C SER A 282 18.68 -0.23 12.05
N ARG A 283 18.72 -1.04 10.98
CA ARG A 283 17.61 -1.91 10.62
C ARG A 283 17.40 -3.04 11.63
N TYR A 284 18.48 -3.64 12.10
CA TYR A 284 18.42 -4.63 13.18
C TYR A 284 17.91 -4.02 14.51
N LYS A 285 18.33 -2.80 14.86
CA LYS A 285 17.80 -2.08 16.02
C LYS A 285 16.30 -1.81 15.90
N ASN A 286 15.84 -1.41 14.71
CA ASN A 286 14.42 -1.24 14.43
C ASN A 286 13.65 -2.57 14.56
N TYR A 287 14.22 -3.67 14.04
CA TYR A 287 13.65 -5.00 14.23
C TYR A 287 13.45 -5.33 15.72
N LEU A 288 14.47 -5.14 16.55
CA LEU A 288 14.38 -5.39 17.99
C LEU A 288 13.27 -4.55 18.66
N SER A 289 13.12 -3.29 18.24
CA SER A 289 12.03 -2.44 18.74
C SER A 289 10.66 -2.94 18.31
N PHE A 290 10.50 -3.36 17.06
CA PHE A 290 9.20 -3.80 16.53
C PHE A 290 8.76 -5.15 17.07
N ILE A 291 9.70 -6.08 17.30
CA ILE A 291 9.39 -7.39 17.89
C ILE A 291 8.94 -7.27 19.36
N GLU A 292 9.33 -6.20 20.07
CA GLU A 292 8.84 -5.90 21.40
C GLU A 292 7.40 -5.40 21.41
N GLU A 293 6.91 -4.78 20.30
CA GLU A 293 5.53 -4.36 20.14
C GLU A 293 4.60 -5.55 19.82
N ALA A 294 5.13 -6.68 19.33
CA ALA A 294 4.38 -7.87 18.93
C ALA A 294 3.87 -8.69 20.15
N LYS A 295 2.93 -9.60 19.88
CA LYS A 295 2.40 -10.56 20.89
C LYS A 295 3.44 -11.56 21.32
#